data_0f0925689a4c48a59e50b134bedc1444
#
_entry.id   0f0925689a4c48a59e50b134bedc1444
#
_cell.length_a   1.000
_cell.length_b   1.000
_cell.length_c   1.000
_cell.angle_alpha   90.00
_cell.angle_beta   90.00
_cell.angle_gamma   90.00
#
_symmetry.space_group_name_H-M   'P 1'
#
loop_
_entity.id
_entity.type
_entity.pdbx_description
1 polymer ?
#
loop_
_entity_poly.entity_id
_entity_poly.type
_entity_poly.pdbx_seq_one_letter_code
_entity_poly.pdbx_strand_id
1 'polypeptide(L)'
;MIRKSTIIKSLTALVMSALSSTIVQAEVLVPLDQFLATTTRHYEANQYKTAYTVYVPQSELQGDTVILNPAAVGEPVKLPITKKDGISYVDIESEPDMLGVSYTKNNGQLILGPALEASTVKAPYTLQTPLAWAFDPWTTEGIPYQAKLNTSGDNIISPSWFKLHSLGLEASPNINIDYVKAYKDKGYHIWPLITNRFDSNFTSGILADQSVWKKYAHNLVQYAYIYGFDGYNFDFENIDYADRNRLTTFVSYLSNHLHQYNIKTSIDVTGYSDSPEWSLVYNRKALADTVDYVVLMAYDETWAKSTTAGPVASYPWVRSHTERMLSEVPSQKLILGVPFYMRLWHDTNGYAKSETLAMKNTSNYFANYRDKMTWDDRLKLYYLSIPTAAGSDRIWFEDNTSLGLKLDLVKELHLGGFAAWRKGFEDSSTIAMIQEKDLGRGIPKSANLVVSEPKVEEAKPLSKLDAYKLRLEEKEKEKAAKAEAKRKAKEEKEAAKCKAKEEAEKVKAEKKRLEEEAKAKKEHNKQTVKEQNDLYTGYSSDQNTSPKNDLTKTIQVVKR
;
A
#
# COMPACT_ATOMS: atom_id res chain seq x y z
N MET A 1 19.05 -18.38 36.45
CA MET A 1 18.54 -18.88 35.16
C MET A 1 17.04 -19.13 35.28
N ILE A 2 16.21 -18.13 35.09
CA ILE A 2 14.77 -18.29 35.08
C ILE A 2 14.39 -18.69 33.67
N ARG A 3 13.71 -19.82 33.54
CA ARG A 3 13.43 -20.44 32.23
C ARG A 3 12.53 -19.53 31.38
N LYS A 4 12.98 -19.23 30.16
CA LYS A 4 12.28 -18.41 29.14
C LYS A 4 10.80 -18.79 28.91
N SER A 5 10.41 -20.03 29.24
CA SER A 5 9.03 -20.52 29.06
C SER A 5 8.03 -20.00 30.09
N THR A 6 8.48 -19.46 31.22
CA THR A 6 7.61 -19.05 32.31
C THR A 6 7.02 -17.63 32.08
N ILE A 7 7.74 -16.78 31.37
CA ILE A 7 7.32 -15.39 31.13
C ILE A 7 6.16 -15.32 30.13
N ILE A 8 6.20 -16.14 29.07
CA ILE A 8 5.10 -16.22 28.10
C ILE A 8 3.83 -16.78 28.75
N LYS A 9 3.97 -17.76 29.66
CA LYS A 9 2.83 -18.35 30.38
C LYS A 9 2.15 -17.39 31.35
N SER A 10 2.87 -16.39 31.88
CA SER A 10 2.31 -15.43 32.85
C SER A 10 1.41 -14.37 32.19
N LEU A 11 1.67 -14.00 30.94
CA LEU A 11 0.84 -13.02 30.21
C LEU A 11 -0.52 -13.58 29.83
N THR A 12 -0.59 -14.86 29.48
CA THR A 12 -1.82 -15.56 29.11
C THR A 12 -2.66 -15.93 30.33
N ALA A 13 -2.04 -16.21 31.47
CA ALA A 13 -2.77 -16.56 32.69
C ALA A 13 -3.66 -15.40 33.20
N LEU A 14 -3.28 -14.14 32.94
CA LEU A 14 -4.07 -12.99 33.41
C LEU A 14 -5.34 -12.75 32.56
N VAL A 15 -5.36 -13.19 31.30
CA VAL A 15 -6.52 -13.09 30.40
C VAL A 15 -7.44 -14.31 30.49
N MET A 16 -6.90 -15.47 30.92
CA MET A 16 -7.61 -16.77 30.91
C MET A 16 -8.28 -17.15 32.23
N SER A 17 -8.05 -16.44 33.34
CA SER A 17 -8.61 -16.82 34.65
C SER A 17 -10.13 -16.59 34.80
N ALA A 18 -10.84 -16.15 33.77
CA ALA A 18 -12.28 -15.88 33.81
C ALA A 18 -13.17 -16.91 33.10
N LEU A 19 -12.61 -17.96 32.45
CA LEU A 19 -13.42 -18.91 31.67
C LEU A 19 -13.03 -20.37 31.91
N SER A 20 -13.31 -20.90 33.10
CA SER A 20 -13.33 -22.34 33.33
C SER A 20 -14.75 -22.87 33.27
N SER A 21 -15.22 -23.22 32.09
CA SER A 21 -16.30 -24.16 31.87
C SER A 21 -16.01 -24.97 30.61
N THR A 22 -16.00 -26.27 30.75
CA THR A 22 -15.78 -27.27 29.72
C THR A 22 -16.75 -27.08 28.54
N ILE A 23 -16.30 -26.34 27.52
CA ILE A 23 -16.97 -26.28 26.23
C ILE A 23 -16.03 -26.98 25.24
N VAL A 24 -16.58 -27.93 24.48
CA VAL A 24 -15.90 -28.47 23.28
C VAL A 24 -15.42 -27.27 22.48
N GLN A 25 -14.11 -27.10 22.41
CA GLN A 25 -13.47 -25.99 21.71
C GLN A 25 -13.87 -26.06 20.24
N ALA A 26 -14.70 -25.14 19.80
CA ALA A 26 -14.97 -24.99 18.38
C ALA A 26 -13.71 -24.38 17.75
N GLU A 27 -13.08 -25.07 16.80
CA GLU A 27 -11.98 -24.56 16.00
C GLU A 27 -12.31 -23.15 15.48
N VAL A 28 -11.50 -22.16 15.83
CA VAL A 28 -11.64 -20.80 15.29
C VAL A 28 -10.69 -20.64 14.11
N LEU A 29 -11.18 -21.05 12.95
CA LEU A 29 -10.44 -21.00 11.70
C LEU A 29 -10.47 -19.61 11.11
N VAL A 30 -9.29 -19.03 10.90
CA VAL A 30 -9.09 -17.74 10.20
C VAL A 30 -8.45 -18.02 8.85
N PRO A 31 -8.95 -17.45 7.75
CA PRO A 31 -8.27 -17.55 6.47
C PRO A 31 -6.81 -17.13 6.58
N LEU A 32 -5.90 -17.95 6.02
CA LEU A 32 -4.45 -17.75 6.17
C LEU A 32 -3.99 -16.37 5.67
N ASP A 33 -4.51 -15.92 4.54
CA ASP A 33 -4.20 -14.60 3.98
C ASP A 33 -4.64 -13.47 4.92
N GLN A 34 -5.82 -13.59 5.50
CA GLN A 34 -6.31 -12.66 6.51
C GLN A 34 -5.44 -12.67 7.77
N PHE A 35 -5.05 -13.86 8.24
CA PHE A 35 -4.16 -14.00 9.39
C PHE A 35 -2.81 -13.31 9.13
N LEU A 36 -2.15 -13.61 8.01
CA LEU A 36 -0.85 -13.06 7.67
C LEU A 36 -0.91 -11.53 7.48
N ALA A 37 -1.94 -11.01 6.81
CA ALA A 37 -2.15 -9.58 6.62
C ALA A 37 -2.41 -8.81 7.94
N THR A 38 -2.94 -9.48 8.96
CA THR A 38 -3.40 -8.84 10.20
C THR A 38 -2.36 -8.91 11.31
N THR A 39 -1.52 -9.94 11.33
CA THR A 39 -0.65 -10.23 12.48
C THR A 39 0.70 -9.52 12.45
N THR A 40 1.04 -8.79 11.36
CA THR A 40 2.31 -8.07 11.22
C THR A 40 3.54 -8.93 11.52
N ARG A 41 3.51 -10.19 11.08
CA ARG A 41 4.59 -11.13 11.36
C ARG A 41 5.34 -11.48 10.09
N HIS A 42 6.64 -11.71 10.26
CA HIS A 42 7.41 -12.37 9.22
C HIS A 42 6.99 -13.83 9.10
N TYR A 43 6.87 -14.33 7.89
CA TYR A 43 6.61 -15.74 7.65
C TYR A 43 7.40 -16.24 6.44
N GLU A 44 7.70 -17.53 6.46
CA GLU A 44 8.29 -18.26 5.36
C GLU A 44 7.33 -19.37 4.92
N ALA A 45 7.13 -19.50 3.62
CA ALA A 45 6.35 -20.58 3.05
C ALA A 45 7.28 -21.61 2.39
N ASN A 46 6.97 -22.89 2.52
CA ASN A 46 7.66 -23.89 1.71
C ASN A 46 7.31 -23.69 0.22
N GLN A 47 8.10 -24.27 -0.69
CA GLN A 47 7.94 -24.10 -2.14
C GLN A 47 6.55 -24.48 -2.67
N TYR A 48 5.79 -25.32 -1.96
CA TYR A 48 4.45 -25.76 -2.32
C TYR A 48 3.34 -24.97 -1.61
N LYS A 49 3.70 -24.00 -0.75
CA LYS A 49 2.76 -23.25 0.10
C LYS A 49 1.81 -24.14 0.93
N THR A 50 2.31 -25.28 1.39
CA THR A 50 1.58 -26.22 2.24
C THR A 50 1.98 -26.16 3.71
N ALA A 51 3.09 -25.49 4.02
CA ALA A 51 3.54 -25.23 5.37
C ALA A 51 4.09 -23.79 5.47
N TYR A 52 3.81 -23.15 6.58
CA TYR A 52 4.21 -21.78 6.89
C TYR A 52 4.89 -21.74 8.23
N THR A 53 6.00 -21.01 8.31
CA THR A 53 6.71 -20.69 9.54
C THR A 53 6.56 -19.22 9.82
N VAL A 54 6.06 -18.86 10.98
CA VAL A 54 5.88 -17.46 11.43
C VAL A 54 6.90 -17.19 12.53
N TYR A 55 7.54 -16.02 12.47
CA TYR A 55 8.48 -15.59 13.50
C TYR A 55 7.76 -14.70 14.51
N VAL A 56 7.66 -15.18 15.74
CA VAL A 56 7.01 -14.47 16.84
C VAL A 56 8.00 -13.44 17.41
N PRO A 57 7.66 -12.15 17.48
CA PRO A 57 8.54 -11.13 18.04
C PRO A 57 8.93 -11.44 19.47
N GLN A 58 10.19 -11.19 19.83
CA GLN A 58 10.60 -11.24 21.23
C GLN A 58 10.05 -10.02 21.96
N SER A 59 9.48 -10.27 23.13
CA SER A 59 8.94 -9.23 23.99
C SER A 59 9.42 -9.42 25.43
N GLU A 60 9.48 -8.33 26.17
CA GLU A 60 9.80 -8.29 27.59
C GLU A 60 8.66 -7.63 28.35
N LEU A 61 8.29 -8.18 29.51
CA LEU A 61 7.30 -7.59 30.37
C LEU A 61 8.00 -6.70 31.41
N GLN A 62 7.69 -5.40 31.38
CA GLN A 62 8.14 -4.43 32.39
C GLN A 62 6.92 -3.86 33.13
N GLY A 63 6.67 -4.37 34.35
CA GLY A 63 5.43 -4.11 35.06
C GLY A 63 4.23 -4.70 34.29
N ASP A 64 3.24 -3.86 33.95
CA ASP A 64 2.07 -4.24 33.15
C ASP A 64 2.24 -3.91 31.65
N THR A 65 3.44 -3.49 31.24
CA THR A 65 3.71 -3.05 29.86
C THR A 65 4.56 -4.08 29.14
N VAL A 66 4.12 -4.50 27.96
CA VAL A 66 4.88 -5.36 27.07
C VAL A 66 5.75 -4.50 26.17
N ILE A 67 7.06 -4.74 26.22
CA ILE A 67 8.05 -4.04 25.41
C ILE A 67 8.54 -4.99 24.32
N LEU A 68 8.40 -4.58 23.05
CA LEU A 68 9.01 -5.27 21.92
C LEU A 68 10.52 -5.00 21.90
N ASN A 69 11.30 -6.07 21.79
CA ASN A 69 12.73 -5.94 21.51
C ASN A 69 12.94 -5.84 19.99
N PRO A 70 13.19 -4.65 19.43
CA PRO A 70 13.33 -4.45 18.00
C PRO A 70 14.59 -5.06 17.40
N ALA A 71 15.57 -5.42 18.24
CA ALA A 71 16.82 -6.04 17.81
C ALA A 71 16.73 -7.58 17.74
N ALA A 72 15.67 -8.18 18.26
CA ALA A 72 15.52 -9.61 18.32
C ALA A 72 14.58 -10.13 17.24
N VAL A 73 15.07 -11.07 16.45
CA VAL A 73 14.21 -11.89 15.58
C VAL A 73 13.42 -12.82 16.50
N GLY A 74 12.12 -12.90 16.27
CA GLY A 74 11.25 -13.76 17.07
C GLY A 74 11.57 -15.26 16.87
N GLU A 75 11.10 -16.06 17.79
CA GLU A 75 11.21 -17.53 17.68
C GLU A 75 10.33 -18.03 16.51
N PRO A 76 10.82 -19.00 15.72
CA PRO A 76 10.05 -19.59 14.64
C PRO A 76 8.93 -20.49 15.18
N VAL A 77 7.73 -20.31 14.65
CA VAL A 77 6.56 -21.13 14.98
C VAL A 77 5.96 -21.68 13.71
N LYS A 78 5.77 -22.98 13.64
CA LYS A 78 5.09 -23.61 12.51
C LYS A 78 3.59 -23.44 12.66
N LEU A 79 2.94 -22.80 11.66
CA LEU A 79 1.50 -22.60 11.69
C LEU A 79 0.74 -23.92 11.48
N PRO A 80 -0.25 -24.24 12.30
CA PRO A 80 -1.20 -25.30 12.05
C PRO A 80 -2.17 -24.87 10.92
N ILE A 81 -2.01 -25.47 9.74
CA ILE A 81 -2.83 -25.14 8.55
C ILE A 81 -3.87 -26.21 8.31
N THR A 82 -5.14 -25.82 8.30
CA THR A 82 -6.26 -26.64 7.88
C THR A 82 -6.76 -26.19 6.50
N LYS A 83 -6.93 -27.12 5.56
CA LYS A 83 -7.53 -26.83 4.25
C LYS A 83 -9.00 -27.23 4.24
N LYS A 84 -9.87 -26.28 3.86
CA LYS A 84 -11.30 -26.51 3.72
C LYS A 84 -11.79 -25.77 2.47
N ASP A 85 -12.50 -26.47 1.58
CA ASP A 85 -13.05 -25.93 0.32
C ASP A 85 -12.00 -25.17 -0.54
N GLY A 86 -10.76 -25.69 -0.59
CA GLY A 86 -9.66 -25.09 -1.35
C GLY A 86 -8.99 -23.89 -0.66
N ILE A 87 -9.51 -23.42 0.47
CA ILE A 87 -8.95 -22.30 1.25
C ILE A 87 -8.11 -22.85 2.39
N SER A 88 -6.97 -22.21 2.64
CA SER A 88 -6.10 -22.50 3.78
C SER A 88 -6.51 -21.64 4.98
N TYR A 89 -6.65 -22.26 6.14
CA TYR A 89 -7.02 -21.62 7.40
C TYR A 89 -5.96 -21.88 8.48
N VAL A 90 -5.82 -20.95 9.40
CA VAL A 90 -5.07 -21.10 10.65
C VAL A 90 -6.07 -21.24 11.79
N ASP A 91 -5.90 -22.27 12.63
CA ASP A 91 -6.62 -22.36 13.89
C ASP A 91 -5.90 -21.54 14.96
N ILE A 92 -6.47 -20.38 15.31
CA ILE A 92 -5.86 -19.45 16.25
C ILE A 92 -6.17 -19.78 17.72
N GLU A 93 -7.08 -20.72 18.00
CA GLU A 93 -7.39 -21.16 19.36
C GLU A 93 -6.57 -22.40 19.77
N SER A 94 -6.02 -23.17 18.82
CA SER A 94 -5.21 -24.34 19.15
C SER A 94 -3.87 -23.97 19.80
N GLU A 95 -3.27 -22.82 19.40
CA GLU A 95 -1.94 -22.39 19.85
C GLU A 95 -1.88 -20.85 20.06
N PRO A 96 -2.82 -20.23 20.79
CA PRO A 96 -2.91 -18.77 20.91
C PRO A 96 -1.67 -18.17 21.55
N ASP A 97 -1.05 -18.87 22.50
CA ASP A 97 0.12 -18.41 23.24
C ASP A 97 1.39 -18.36 22.38
N MET A 98 1.50 -19.29 21.43
CA MET A 98 2.64 -19.34 20.54
C MET A 98 2.57 -18.30 19.42
N LEU A 99 1.38 -17.93 19.00
CA LEU A 99 1.19 -16.97 17.93
C LEU A 99 1.27 -15.52 18.41
N GLY A 100 1.07 -15.26 19.72
CA GLY A 100 1.09 -13.92 20.32
C GLY A 100 0.12 -12.95 19.61
N VAL A 101 -1.00 -13.47 19.12
CA VAL A 101 -2.03 -12.71 18.43
C VAL A 101 -3.14 -12.40 19.40
N SER A 102 -3.44 -11.12 19.61
CA SER A 102 -4.65 -10.73 20.33
C SER A 102 -5.86 -10.80 19.39
N TYR A 103 -6.98 -11.27 19.89
CA TYR A 103 -8.23 -11.25 19.14
C TYR A 103 -9.43 -10.98 20.07
N THR A 104 -10.48 -10.45 19.49
CA THR A 104 -11.78 -10.29 20.16
C THR A 104 -12.88 -10.90 19.31
N LYS A 105 -13.87 -11.52 19.96
CA LYS A 105 -15.11 -11.96 19.31
C LYS A 105 -16.19 -10.90 19.53
N ASN A 106 -16.69 -10.32 18.45
CA ASN A 106 -17.79 -9.35 18.53
C ASN A 106 -18.91 -9.79 17.58
N ASN A 107 -20.09 -10.11 18.11
CA ASN A 107 -21.26 -10.56 17.35
C ASN A 107 -20.97 -11.71 16.36
N GLY A 108 -20.14 -12.66 16.76
CA GLY A 108 -19.75 -13.80 15.92
C GLY A 108 -18.64 -13.49 14.89
N GLN A 109 -18.18 -12.26 14.83
CA GLN A 109 -17.01 -11.90 14.02
C GLN A 109 -15.74 -11.94 14.88
N LEU A 110 -14.69 -12.52 14.31
CA LEU A 110 -13.37 -12.51 14.90
C LEU A 110 -12.62 -11.27 14.43
N ILE A 111 -12.17 -10.46 15.39
CA ILE A 111 -11.36 -9.28 15.11
C ILE A 111 -9.95 -9.59 15.63
N LEU A 112 -9.01 -9.76 14.69
CA LEU A 112 -7.60 -9.92 15.02
C LEU A 112 -7.00 -8.54 15.32
N GLY A 113 -6.37 -8.42 16.47
CA GLY A 113 -5.63 -7.23 16.86
C GLY A 113 -4.15 -7.31 16.44
N PRO A 114 -3.45 -6.17 16.42
CA PRO A 114 -2.00 -6.16 16.37
C PRO A 114 -1.45 -6.86 17.62
N ALA A 115 -0.43 -7.70 17.44
CA ALA A 115 0.06 -8.55 18.52
C ALA A 115 0.65 -7.75 19.70
N LEU A 116 1.38 -6.68 19.43
CA LEU A 116 2.07 -5.86 20.43
C LEU A 116 2.28 -4.45 19.88
N GLU A 117 2.26 -3.44 20.72
CA GLU A 117 2.63 -2.07 20.34
C GLU A 117 4.12 -1.84 20.57
N ALA A 118 4.75 -1.12 19.67
CA ALA A 118 6.12 -0.67 19.88
C ALA A 118 6.12 0.38 21.00
N SER A 119 6.86 0.12 22.06
CA SER A 119 6.92 0.99 23.24
C SER A 119 8.04 2.02 23.21
N THR A 120 9.03 1.86 22.34
CA THR A 120 10.23 2.69 22.28
C THR A 120 10.33 3.40 20.94
N VAL A 121 10.50 4.71 20.96
CA VAL A 121 10.75 5.49 19.74
C VAL A 121 12.19 5.24 19.27
N LYS A 122 12.39 4.95 17.99
CA LYS A 122 13.73 4.82 17.40
C LYS A 122 14.52 6.11 17.56
N ALA A 123 15.83 5.98 17.66
CA ALA A 123 16.69 7.18 17.66
C ALA A 123 16.49 7.99 16.36
N PRO A 124 16.39 9.32 16.45
CA PRO A 124 16.30 10.15 15.26
C PRO A 124 17.58 10.04 14.44
N TYR A 125 17.44 10.03 13.12
CA TYR A 125 18.59 10.02 12.21
C TYR A 125 18.38 10.99 11.06
N THR A 126 19.48 11.45 10.48
CA THR A 126 19.48 12.33 9.31
C THR A 126 20.28 11.67 8.21
N LEU A 127 19.71 11.61 7.01
CA LEU A 127 20.39 11.08 5.84
C LEU A 127 21.32 12.13 5.24
N GLN A 128 22.50 11.67 4.85
CA GLN A 128 23.49 12.48 4.16
C GLN A 128 23.26 12.38 2.65
N THR A 129 22.82 13.47 2.06
CA THR A 129 22.63 13.59 0.60
C THR A 129 23.96 13.94 -0.11
N PRO A 130 24.08 13.61 -1.41
CA PRO A 130 23.10 12.94 -2.26
C PRO A 130 22.97 11.46 -1.95
N LEU A 131 21.72 10.95 -2.00
CA LEU A 131 21.41 9.54 -1.77
C LEU A 131 21.67 8.70 -3.01
N ALA A 132 22.15 7.47 -2.83
CA ALA A 132 22.06 6.44 -3.84
C ALA A 132 21.03 5.39 -3.41
N TRP A 133 20.03 5.20 -4.22
CA TRP A 133 18.88 4.35 -3.91
C TRP A 133 18.70 3.28 -4.97
N ALA A 134 18.45 2.03 -4.56
CA ALA A 134 18.13 0.95 -5.49
C ALA A 134 16.84 0.25 -5.08
N PHE A 135 15.97 0.02 -6.04
CA PHE A 135 14.78 -0.82 -5.89
C PHE A 135 15.14 -2.29 -6.14
N ASP A 136 14.74 -3.18 -5.25
CA ASP A 136 14.99 -4.62 -5.33
C ASP A 136 13.67 -5.42 -5.25
N PRO A 137 12.95 -5.56 -6.38
CA PRO A 137 11.67 -6.28 -6.38
C PRO A 137 11.83 -7.80 -6.25
N TRP A 138 13.04 -8.35 -6.48
CA TRP A 138 13.31 -9.79 -6.51
C TRP A 138 14.37 -10.17 -5.46
N THR A 139 14.08 -9.93 -4.19
CA THR A 139 15.02 -10.10 -3.07
C THR A 139 15.55 -11.52 -2.88
N THR A 140 14.90 -12.51 -3.49
CA THR A 140 15.37 -13.91 -3.51
C THR A 140 16.33 -14.19 -4.65
N GLU A 141 16.46 -13.25 -5.59
CA GLU A 141 17.34 -13.38 -6.77
C GLU A 141 18.53 -12.43 -6.64
N GLY A 142 19.70 -12.96 -6.87
CA GLY A 142 20.92 -12.17 -6.92
C GLY A 142 21.59 -11.94 -5.57
N ILE A 143 22.84 -11.52 -5.66
CA ILE A 143 23.71 -11.29 -4.50
C ILE A 143 23.51 -9.85 -4.01
N PRO A 144 23.44 -9.60 -2.68
CA PRO A 144 23.44 -8.25 -2.16
C PRO A 144 24.65 -7.45 -2.64
N TYR A 145 24.48 -6.14 -2.82
CA TYR A 145 25.59 -5.26 -3.14
C TYR A 145 26.73 -5.45 -2.12
N GLN A 146 27.96 -5.55 -2.62
CA GLN A 146 29.13 -5.81 -1.77
C GLN A 146 29.66 -4.53 -1.12
N ALA A 147 29.33 -3.36 -1.66
CA ALA A 147 29.72 -2.06 -1.16
C ALA A 147 28.61 -1.02 -1.38
N LYS A 148 28.77 0.16 -0.82
CA LYS A 148 27.89 1.31 -1.07
C LYS A 148 27.97 1.72 -2.56
N LEU A 149 26.83 2.10 -3.13
CA LEU A 149 26.77 2.70 -4.46
C LEU A 149 27.30 4.14 -4.44
N ASN A 150 27.01 4.89 -3.40
CA ASN A 150 27.57 6.22 -3.18
C ASN A 150 28.41 6.22 -1.90
N THR A 151 29.68 6.56 -2.04
CA THR A 151 30.63 6.62 -0.91
C THR A 151 30.58 7.97 -0.16
N SER A 152 30.00 8.99 -0.77
CA SER A 152 29.93 10.37 -0.23
C SER A 152 28.61 10.69 0.46
N GLY A 153 27.60 9.81 0.37
CA GLY A 153 26.29 9.97 0.97
C GLY A 153 25.72 8.66 1.45
N ASP A 154 24.48 8.71 1.90
CA ASP A 154 23.80 7.51 2.37
C ASP A 154 23.19 6.71 1.23
N ASN A 155 23.03 5.43 1.48
CA ASN A 155 22.53 4.47 0.52
C ASN A 155 21.26 3.83 1.04
N ILE A 156 20.26 3.68 0.17
CA ILE A 156 18.97 3.07 0.48
C ILE A 156 18.74 1.87 -0.43
N ILE A 157 18.23 0.80 0.14
CA ILE A 157 17.70 -0.34 -0.59
C ILE A 157 16.21 -0.49 -0.30
N SER A 158 15.39 -0.59 -1.36
CA SER A 158 13.94 -0.75 -1.27
C SER A 158 13.49 -2.08 -1.82
N PRO A 159 13.37 -3.11 -0.97
CA PRO A 159 12.76 -4.36 -1.36
C PRO A 159 11.23 -4.22 -1.50
N SER A 160 10.64 -4.84 -2.53
CA SER A 160 9.18 -4.83 -2.75
C SER A 160 8.48 -5.85 -1.86
N TRP A 161 8.29 -5.50 -0.59
CA TRP A 161 7.83 -6.44 0.43
C TRP A 161 6.39 -6.26 0.88
N PHE A 162 5.74 -5.14 0.55
CA PHE A 162 4.41 -4.87 1.06
C PHE A 162 3.42 -4.46 -0.03
N LYS A 163 2.16 -4.82 0.20
CA LYS A 163 1.01 -4.32 -0.57
C LYS A 163 -0.10 -3.91 0.38
N LEU A 164 -0.89 -2.93 -0.02
CA LEU A 164 -2.12 -2.63 0.70
C LEU A 164 -3.10 -3.81 0.58
N HIS A 165 -3.78 -4.13 1.67
CA HIS A 165 -4.83 -5.15 1.74
C HIS A 165 -5.99 -4.61 2.58
N SER A 166 -7.23 -4.99 2.29
CA SER A 166 -8.43 -4.49 2.98
C SER A 166 -8.41 -4.68 4.50
N LEU A 167 -7.64 -5.65 4.98
CA LEU A 167 -7.52 -5.98 6.41
C LEU A 167 -6.23 -5.45 7.07
N GLY A 168 -5.35 -4.80 6.32
CA GLY A 168 -4.05 -4.32 6.79
C GLY A 168 -3.00 -4.41 5.70
N LEU A 169 -1.72 -4.63 6.05
CA LEU A 169 -0.66 -4.86 5.07
C LEU A 169 -0.57 -6.33 4.71
N GLU A 170 -0.49 -6.62 3.42
CA GLU A 170 -0.01 -7.91 2.92
C GLU A 170 1.51 -7.86 2.86
N ALA A 171 2.16 -8.69 3.66
CA ALA A 171 3.60 -8.83 3.65
C ALA A 171 4.04 -9.93 2.69
N SER A 172 5.13 -9.70 1.96
CA SER A 172 5.75 -10.72 1.12
C SER A 172 6.29 -11.87 1.97
N PRO A 173 6.15 -13.14 1.54
CA PRO A 173 6.81 -14.26 2.19
C PRO A 173 8.35 -14.20 2.08
N ASN A 174 8.88 -13.28 1.28
CA ASN A 174 10.30 -13.12 1.03
C ASN A 174 10.97 -12.08 1.94
N ILE A 175 10.25 -11.54 2.94
CA ILE A 175 10.89 -10.71 3.96
C ILE A 175 11.92 -11.56 4.69
N ASN A 176 13.17 -11.12 4.67
CA ASN A 176 14.29 -11.89 5.18
C ASN A 176 15.20 -11.02 6.06
N ILE A 177 15.39 -11.44 7.30
CA ILE A 177 16.24 -10.73 8.25
C ILE A 177 17.72 -10.75 7.86
N ASP A 178 18.18 -11.84 7.24
CA ASP A 178 19.57 -11.95 6.79
C ASP A 178 19.84 -10.96 5.65
N TYR A 179 18.85 -10.73 4.78
CA TYR A 179 18.90 -9.67 3.77
C TYR A 179 19.05 -8.29 4.43
N VAL A 180 18.19 -7.98 5.41
CA VAL A 180 18.25 -6.70 6.15
C VAL A 180 19.63 -6.54 6.79
N LYS A 181 20.12 -7.55 7.48
CA LYS A 181 21.42 -7.54 8.13
C LYS A 181 22.56 -7.36 7.14
N ALA A 182 22.54 -8.11 6.03
CA ALA A 182 23.58 -8.03 5.00
C ALA A 182 23.72 -6.63 4.38
N TYR A 183 22.63 -5.88 4.25
CA TYR A 183 22.68 -4.51 3.77
C TYR A 183 23.04 -3.50 4.86
N LYS A 184 22.51 -3.68 6.08
CA LYS A 184 22.87 -2.81 7.22
C LYS A 184 24.36 -2.90 7.57
N ASP A 185 24.94 -4.09 7.52
CA ASP A 185 26.39 -4.30 7.75
C ASP A 185 27.26 -3.54 6.70
N LYS A 186 26.69 -3.21 5.54
CA LYS A 186 27.31 -2.40 4.49
C LYS A 186 26.94 -0.92 4.55
N GLY A 187 26.17 -0.53 5.57
CA GLY A 187 25.75 0.87 5.79
C GLY A 187 24.62 1.33 4.87
N TYR A 188 23.74 0.43 4.44
CA TYR A 188 22.50 0.79 3.78
C TYR A 188 21.38 1.03 4.78
N HIS A 189 20.50 1.95 4.46
CA HIS A 189 19.19 2.07 5.08
C HIS A 189 18.19 1.19 4.34
N ILE A 190 17.27 0.57 5.08
CA ILE A 190 16.27 -0.34 4.53
C ILE A 190 14.92 0.36 4.52
N TRP A 191 14.42 0.65 3.31
CA TRP A 191 13.13 1.32 3.10
C TRP A 191 12.22 0.46 2.20
N PRO A 192 11.53 -0.55 2.77
CA PRO A 192 10.67 -1.42 1.95
C PRO A 192 9.64 -0.62 1.15
N LEU A 193 9.41 -1.07 -0.09
CA LEU A 193 8.42 -0.53 -1.00
C LEU A 193 7.06 -1.13 -0.68
N ILE A 194 6.04 -0.28 -0.69
CA ILE A 194 4.63 -0.61 -0.47
C ILE A 194 3.84 -0.21 -1.70
N THR A 195 3.15 -1.17 -2.33
CA THR A 195 2.29 -0.88 -3.50
C THR A 195 0.81 -0.87 -3.10
N ASN A 196 0.01 -0.16 -3.90
CA ASN A 196 -1.46 -0.21 -3.84
C ASN A 196 -2.07 -1.30 -4.73
N ARG A 197 -1.28 -2.31 -5.15
CA ARG A 197 -1.65 -3.35 -6.13
C ARG A 197 -1.93 -2.81 -7.54
N PHE A 198 -1.76 -1.52 -7.77
CA PHE A 198 -2.07 -0.83 -9.02
C PHE A 198 -3.54 -1.04 -9.47
N ASP A 199 -4.42 -1.22 -8.49
CA ASP A 199 -5.87 -1.40 -8.67
C ASP A 199 -6.59 -0.13 -8.19
N SER A 200 -7.14 0.61 -9.14
CA SER A 200 -7.80 1.89 -8.90
C SER A 200 -9.04 1.75 -8.01
N ASN A 201 -9.88 0.74 -8.26
CA ASN A 201 -11.11 0.54 -7.48
C ASN A 201 -10.80 0.12 -6.04
N PHE A 202 -9.86 -0.80 -5.86
CA PHE A 202 -9.39 -1.22 -4.55
C PHE A 202 -8.81 -0.03 -3.78
N THR A 203 -7.97 0.76 -4.44
CA THR A 203 -7.32 1.94 -3.85
C THR A 203 -8.36 2.98 -3.43
N SER A 204 -9.35 3.28 -4.27
CA SER A 204 -10.45 4.19 -3.93
C SER A 204 -11.20 3.75 -2.67
N GLY A 205 -11.43 2.43 -2.50
CA GLY A 205 -12.04 1.87 -1.31
C GLY A 205 -11.21 2.13 -0.04
N ILE A 206 -9.89 1.90 -0.11
CA ILE A 206 -8.97 2.17 1.01
C ILE A 206 -8.91 3.66 1.34
N LEU A 207 -8.80 4.51 0.32
CA LEU A 207 -8.71 5.96 0.51
C LEU A 207 -10.00 6.58 1.06
N ALA A 208 -11.15 5.96 0.82
CA ALA A 208 -12.44 6.41 1.35
C ALA A 208 -12.68 5.99 2.80
N ASP A 209 -12.11 4.87 3.25
CA ASP A 209 -12.32 4.32 4.59
C ASP A 209 -11.16 4.66 5.53
N GLN A 210 -11.26 5.79 6.22
CA GLN A 210 -10.23 6.21 7.18
C GLN A 210 -10.12 5.29 8.40
N SER A 211 -11.11 4.44 8.67
CA SER A 211 -11.08 3.53 9.82
C SER A 211 -9.96 2.49 9.72
N VAL A 212 -9.56 2.12 8.48
CA VAL A 212 -8.47 1.17 8.24
C VAL A 212 -7.08 1.82 8.27
N TRP A 213 -6.98 3.16 8.14
CA TRP A 213 -5.69 3.85 8.05
C TRP A 213 -4.83 3.68 9.31
N LYS A 214 -5.47 3.72 10.48
CA LYS A 214 -4.78 3.50 11.76
C LYS A 214 -4.09 2.13 11.78
N LYS A 215 -4.72 1.12 11.20
CA LYS A 215 -4.18 -0.23 11.14
C LYS A 215 -2.94 -0.30 10.24
N TYR A 216 -2.96 0.35 9.06
CA TYR A 216 -1.76 0.42 8.21
C TYR A 216 -0.61 1.12 8.93
N ALA A 217 -0.85 2.30 9.50
CA ALA A 217 0.16 3.06 10.21
C ALA A 217 0.78 2.24 11.35
N HIS A 218 -0.04 1.58 12.14
CA HIS A 218 0.39 0.73 13.24
C HIS A 218 1.18 -0.49 12.77
N ASN A 219 0.71 -1.18 11.73
CA ASN A 219 1.42 -2.31 11.13
C ASN A 219 2.82 -1.89 10.64
N LEU A 220 2.94 -0.74 9.96
CA LEU A 220 4.22 -0.25 9.48
C LEU A 220 5.20 0.04 10.62
N VAL A 221 4.73 0.64 11.73
CA VAL A 221 5.57 0.84 12.92
C VAL A 221 6.08 -0.50 13.43
N GLN A 222 5.21 -1.50 13.60
CA GLN A 222 5.60 -2.81 14.11
C GLN A 222 6.61 -3.51 13.23
N TYR A 223 6.41 -3.53 11.91
CA TYR A 223 7.39 -4.10 10.98
C TYR A 223 8.74 -3.40 11.06
N ALA A 224 8.74 -2.06 11.13
CA ALA A 224 9.98 -1.29 11.24
C ALA A 224 10.76 -1.62 12.52
N TYR A 225 10.07 -1.91 13.61
CA TYR A 225 10.72 -2.31 14.87
C TYR A 225 11.20 -3.75 14.85
N ILE A 226 10.39 -4.68 14.33
CA ILE A 226 10.74 -6.11 14.28
C ILE A 226 11.95 -6.35 13.38
N TYR A 227 11.99 -5.70 12.19
CA TYR A 227 13.03 -5.94 11.19
C TYR A 227 14.09 -4.84 11.12
N GLY A 228 13.93 -3.77 11.87
CA GLY A 228 14.88 -2.66 11.87
C GLY A 228 14.83 -1.78 10.62
N PHE A 229 13.66 -1.65 9.97
CA PHE A 229 13.52 -0.74 8.82
C PHE A 229 13.68 0.71 9.26
N ASP A 230 14.29 1.51 8.40
CA ASP A 230 14.59 2.93 8.70
C ASP A 230 13.54 3.85 8.10
N GLY A 231 12.81 3.40 7.09
CA GLY A 231 11.76 4.13 6.41
C GLY A 231 10.92 3.23 5.54
N TYR A 232 10.01 3.86 4.77
CA TYR A 232 9.17 3.20 3.76
C TYR A 232 9.08 4.05 2.51
N ASN A 233 8.98 3.38 1.37
CA ASN A 233 8.71 3.99 0.09
C ASN A 233 7.28 3.63 -0.36
N PHE A 234 6.46 4.62 -0.67
CA PHE A 234 5.10 4.44 -1.18
C PHE A 234 5.12 4.49 -2.71
N ASP A 235 4.80 3.36 -3.33
CA ASP A 235 4.67 3.22 -4.78
C ASP A 235 3.20 2.98 -5.13
N PHE A 236 2.41 4.07 -5.10
CA PHE A 236 0.96 4.05 -5.33
C PHE A 236 0.65 4.61 -6.71
N GLU A 237 0.30 3.71 -7.63
CA GLU A 237 0.06 4.03 -9.03
C GLU A 237 -1.35 3.63 -9.48
N ASN A 238 -1.77 4.08 -10.66
CA ASN A 238 -3.08 3.80 -11.25
C ASN A 238 -4.23 4.14 -10.27
N ILE A 239 -4.36 5.40 -9.91
CA ILE A 239 -5.30 5.88 -8.91
C ILE A 239 -6.34 6.78 -9.59
N ASP A 240 -7.62 6.63 -9.25
CA ASP A 240 -8.67 7.50 -9.77
C ASP A 240 -8.37 8.97 -9.43
N TYR A 241 -8.46 9.84 -10.42
CA TYR A 241 -8.20 11.27 -10.24
C TYR A 241 -9.10 11.92 -9.18
N ALA A 242 -10.31 11.41 -8.99
CA ALA A 242 -11.21 11.85 -7.93
C ALA A 242 -10.64 11.64 -6.52
N ASP A 243 -9.68 10.72 -6.39
CA ASP A 243 -9.01 10.41 -5.13
C ASP A 243 -7.73 11.22 -4.88
N ARG A 244 -7.38 12.16 -5.76
CA ARG A 244 -6.18 13.00 -5.65
C ARG A 244 -5.96 13.60 -4.26
N ASN A 245 -6.99 14.17 -3.68
CA ASN A 245 -6.91 14.77 -2.35
C ASN A 245 -6.90 13.72 -1.24
N ARG A 246 -7.63 12.62 -1.40
CA ARG A 246 -7.65 11.50 -0.45
C ARG A 246 -6.29 10.81 -0.41
N LEU A 247 -5.64 10.61 -1.56
CA LEU A 247 -4.27 10.10 -1.63
C LEU A 247 -3.31 10.96 -0.81
N THR A 248 -3.33 12.27 -1.03
CA THR A 248 -2.48 13.20 -0.27
C THR A 248 -2.76 13.11 1.24
N THR A 249 -4.04 13.06 1.64
CA THR A 249 -4.43 12.95 3.05
C THR A 249 -4.00 11.61 3.65
N PHE A 250 -4.13 10.51 2.91
CA PHE A 250 -3.71 9.18 3.36
C PHE A 250 -2.19 9.10 3.55
N VAL A 251 -1.42 9.55 2.57
CA VAL A 251 0.06 9.61 2.67
C VAL A 251 0.49 10.49 3.84
N SER A 252 -0.18 11.65 4.03
CA SER A 252 0.08 12.54 5.17
C SER A 252 -0.22 11.85 6.51
N TYR A 253 -1.32 11.13 6.60
CA TYR A 253 -1.68 10.38 7.80
C TYR A 253 -0.62 9.32 8.15
N LEU A 254 -0.21 8.50 7.18
CA LEU A 254 0.83 7.48 7.38
C LEU A 254 2.17 8.11 7.76
N SER A 255 2.62 9.12 7.00
CA SER A 255 3.91 9.78 7.24
C SER A 255 3.97 10.44 8.61
N ASN A 256 2.94 11.20 9.00
CA ASN A 256 2.89 11.85 10.31
C ASN A 256 2.91 10.83 11.46
N HIS A 257 2.26 9.68 11.29
CA HIS A 257 2.30 8.62 12.30
C HIS A 257 3.69 7.99 12.38
N LEU A 258 4.30 7.65 11.25
CA LEU A 258 5.63 7.04 11.18
C LEU A 258 6.73 7.98 11.70
N HIS A 259 6.63 9.28 11.42
CA HIS A 259 7.58 10.29 11.91
C HIS A 259 7.61 10.39 13.44
N GLN A 260 6.51 10.09 14.14
CA GLN A 260 6.50 10.03 15.61
C GLN A 260 7.45 8.95 16.15
N TYR A 261 7.74 7.93 15.34
CA TYR A 261 8.66 6.84 15.65
C TYR A 261 10.03 6.98 14.96
N ASN A 262 10.32 8.16 14.40
CA ASN A 262 11.54 8.42 13.61
C ASN A 262 11.73 7.46 12.42
N ILE A 263 10.63 6.99 11.83
CA ILE A 263 10.60 6.20 10.60
C ILE A 263 10.31 7.16 9.45
N LYS A 264 11.23 7.22 8.47
CA LYS A 264 11.12 8.14 7.34
C LYS A 264 10.21 7.61 6.24
N THR A 265 9.75 8.51 5.36
CA THR A 265 8.86 8.16 4.27
C THR A 265 9.26 8.80 2.94
N SER A 266 8.95 8.12 1.86
CA SER A 266 9.03 8.66 0.50
C SER A 266 7.85 8.20 -0.35
N ILE A 267 7.63 8.88 -1.45
CA ILE A 267 6.62 8.50 -2.43
C ILE A 267 7.18 8.56 -3.84
N ASP A 268 6.84 7.57 -4.66
CA ASP A 268 7.13 7.53 -6.08
C ASP A 268 6.04 8.28 -6.83
N VAL A 269 6.42 9.10 -7.79
CA VAL A 269 5.50 9.82 -8.68
C VAL A 269 5.99 9.73 -10.12
N THR A 270 5.07 9.59 -11.05
CA THR A 270 5.40 9.54 -12.49
C THR A 270 5.84 10.90 -13.02
N GLY A 271 6.52 10.90 -14.15
CA GLY A 271 6.71 12.08 -14.98
C GLY A 271 5.38 12.77 -15.32
N TYR A 272 5.46 14.02 -15.80
CA TYR A 272 4.27 14.79 -16.16
C TYR A 272 3.65 14.26 -17.45
N SER A 273 2.34 14.01 -17.41
CA SER A 273 1.53 13.69 -18.57
C SER A 273 0.08 14.18 -18.34
N ASP A 274 -0.76 14.07 -19.35
CA ASP A 274 -2.18 14.42 -19.26
C ASP A 274 -3.03 13.25 -18.72
N SER A 275 -2.42 12.13 -18.33
CA SER A 275 -3.15 11.01 -17.74
C SER A 275 -3.67 11.37 -16.35
N PRO A 276 -5.01 11.29 -16.16
CA PRO A 276 -5.61 11.54 -14.85
C PRO A 276 -5.09 10.57 -13.78
N GLU A 277 -5.06 9.26 -14.08
CA GLU A 277 -4.77 8.19 -13.13
C GLU A 277 -3.28 8.01 -12.86
N TRP A 278 -2.44 8.35 -13.86
CA TRP A 278 -0.99 8.08 -13.79
C TRP A 278 -0.17 9.31 -13.50
N SER A 279 -0.68 10.52 -13.71
CA SER A 279 0.10 11.74 -13.50
C SER A 279 -0.63 12.84 -12.75
N LEU A 280 -1.84 13.22 -13.21
CA LEU A 280 -2.57 14.36 -12.63
C LEU A 280 -3.08 14.08 -11.21
N VAL A 281 -3.20 12.81 -10.81
CA VAL A 281 -3.61 12.38 -9.49
C VAL A 281 -2.61 12.80 -8.40
N TYR A 282 -1.33 13.00 -8.71
CA TYR A 282 -0.35 13.40 -7.72
C TYR A 282 -0.39 14.92 -7.47
N ASN A 283 -0.75 15.32 -6.26
CA ASN A 283 -0.50 16.68 -5.76
C ASN A 283 0.95 16.77 -5.26
N ARG A 284 1.89 16.90 -6.20
CA ARG A 284 3.32 16.77 -5.94
C ARG A 284 3.82 17.70 -4.85
N LYS A 285 3.36 18.96 -4.86
CA LYS A 285 3.71 19.93 -3.82
C LYS A 285 3.22 19.48 -2.44
N ALA A 286 1.95 19.14 -2.29
CA ALA A 286 1.40 18.72 -1.01
C ALA A 286 1.98 17.37 -0.52
N LEU A 287 2.32 16.47 -1.43
CA LEU A 287 3.04 15.24 -1.12
C LEU A 287 4.46 15.55 -0.63
N ALA A 288 5.19 16.44 -1.30
CA ALA A 288 6.53 16.86 -0.88
C ALA A 288 6.55 17.55 0.49
N ASP A 289 5.49 18.29 0.84
CA ASP A 289 5.33 18.91 2.16
C ASP A 289 5.17 17.84 3.27
N THR A 290 4.76 16.62 2.90
CA THR A 290 4.40 15.54 3.82
C THR A 290 5.52 14.53 4.05
N VAL A 291 6.13 14.02 2.96
CA VAL A 291 7.15 12.97 3.02
C VAL A 291 8.56 13.56 3.12
N ASP A 292 9.54 12.72 3.49
CA ASP A 292 10.96 13.12 3.51
C ASP A 292 11.52 13.28 2.09
N TYR A 293 11.17 12.40 1.16
CA TYR A 293 11.62 12.42 -0.24
C TYR A 293 10.51 12.09 -1.22
N VAL A 294 10.61 12.67 -2.41
CA VAL A 294 9.77 12.34 -3.57
C VAL A 294 10.68 11.77 -4.66
N VAL A 295 10.40 10.57 -5.12
CA VAL A 295 11.12 9.94 -6.22
C VAL A 295 10.36 10.22 -7.51
N LEU A 296 10.98 10.93 -8.42
CA LEU A 296 10.46 11.09 -9.78
C LEU A 296 10.82 9.85 -10.61
N MET A 297 9.87 9.05 -11.00
CA MET A 297 10.06 7.95 -11.96
C MET A 297 10.33 8.52 -13.35
N ALA A 298 11.58 8.95 -13.60
CA ALA A 298 11.98 9.55 -14.88
C ALA A 298 12.36 8.48 -15.91
N TYR A 299 11.46 7.52 -16.10
CA TYR A 299 11.55 6.43 -17.06
C TYR A 299 10.15 6.05 -17.60
N ASP A 300 10.11 5.09 -18.54
CA ASP A 300 8.92 4.74 -19.31
C ASP A 300 8.37 5.93 -20.15
N GLU A 301 9.27 6.82 -20.64
CA GLU A 301 8.97 7.80 -21.68
C GLU A 301 8.19 7.14 -22.82
N THR A 302 8.65 5.97 -23.24
CA THR A 302 7.91 5.05 -24.09
C THR A 302 7.68 3.75 -23.34
N TRP A 303 6.47 3.59 -22.83
CA TRP A 303 6.09 2.48 -21.96
C TRP A 303 5.91 1.15 -22.69
N ALA A 304 5.91 0.03 -21.96
CA ALA A 304 5.97 -1.33 -22.52
C ALA A 304 4.87 -1.69 -23.53
N LYS A 305 3.67 -1.11 -23.38
CA LYS A 305 2.52 -1.40 -24.28
C LYS A 305 2.32 -0.31 -25.35
N SER A 306 3.26 0.61 -25.49
CA SER A 306 3.22 1.55 -26.61
C SER A 306 3.26 0.79 -27.95
N THR A 307 2.45 1.23 -28.90
CA THR A 307 2.44 0.71 -30.27
C THR A 307 3.48 1.41 -31.16
N THR A 308 4.12 2.44 -30.62
CA THR A 308 5.21 3.18 -31.28
C THR A 308 6.50 2.95 -30.51
N ALA A 309 7.57 2.55 -31.20
CA ALA A 309 8.85 2.33 -30.57
C ALA A 309 9.53 3.66 -30.21
N GLY A 310 10.22 3.67 -29.06
CA GLY A 310 10.95 4.83 -28.56
C GLY A 310 11.84 4.50 -27.37
N PRO A 311 12.60 5.49 -26.85
CA PRO A 311 13.46 5.33 -25.70
C PRO A 311 12.66 5.15 -24.40
N VAL A 312 13.27 4.53 -23.41
CA VAL A 312 12.73 4.45 -22.04
C VAL A 312 12.93 5.76 -21.30
N ALA A 313 14.06 6.44 -21.50
CA ALA A 313 14.43 7.66 -20.80
C ALA A 313 15.45 8.46 -21.61
N SER A 314 14.99 9.26 -22.56
CA SER A 314 15.89 10.18 -23.25
C SER A 314 16.35 11.33 -22.34
N TYR A 315 17.59 11.78 -22.47
CA TYR A 315 18.14 12.85 -21.62
C TYR A 315 17.29 14.13 -21.61
N PRO A 316 16.82 14.69 -22.78
CA PRO A 316 16.01 15.90 -22.75
C PRO A 316 14.66 15.69 -22.06
N TRP A 317 14.05 14.51 -22.17
CA TRP A 317 12.81 14.19 -21.48
C TRP A 317 13.03 14.09 -19.96
N VAL A 318 14.05 13.36 -19.51
CA VAL A 318 14.43 13.23 -18.10
C VAL A 318 14.72 14.61 -17.50
N ARG A 319 15.54 15.43 -18.18
CA ARG A 319 15.89 16.77 -17.74
C ARG A 319 14.65 17.67 -17.59
N SER A 320 13.83 17.71 -18.64
CA SER A 320 12.60 18.54 -18.65
C SER A 320 11.64 18.20 -17.52
N HIS A 321 11.42 16.90 -17.26
CA HIS A 321 10.55 16.46 -16.18
C HIS A 321 11.15 16.77 -14.80
N THR A 322 12.47 16.64 -14.64
CA THR A 322 13.17 16.96 -13.40
C THR A 322 13.10 18.46 -13.11
N GLU A 323 13.41 19.31 -14.08
CA GLU A 323 13.34 20.77 -13.93
C GLU A 323 11.91 21.24 -13.63
N ARG A 324 10.90 20.67 -14.29
CA ARG A 324 9.50 20.96 -13.98
C ARG A 324 9.14 20.55 -12.55
N MET A 325 9.65 19.40 -12.07
CA MET A 325 9.38 18.93 -10.71
C MET A 325 9.90 19.89 -9.64
N LEU A 326 11.01 20.59 -9.90
CA LEU A 326 11.58 21.56 -8.97
C LEU A 326 10.68 22.77 -8.69
N SER A 327 9.66 23.02 -9.51
CA SER A 327 8.65 24.04 -9.22
C SER A 327 7.67 23.62 -8.12
N GLU A 328 7.56 22.32 -7.81
CA GLU A 328 6.64 21.76 -6.83
C GLU A 328 7.36 21.08 -5.66
N VAL A 329 8.54 20.53 -5.88
CA VAL A 329 9.31 19.74 -4.90
C VAL A 329 10.66 20.39 -4.64
N PRO A 330 11.03 20.67 -3.38
CA PRO A 330 12.36 21.18 -3.05
C PRO A 330 13.47 20.23 -3.55
N SER A 331 14.52 20.78 -4.13
CA SER A 331 15.58 19.99 -4.77
C SER A 331 16.20 18.93 -3.85
N GLN A 332 16.44 19.26 -2.57
CA GLN A 332 16.99 18.31 -1.59
C GLN A 332 16.03 17.16 -1.23
N LYS A 333 14.74 17.29 -1.53
CA LYS A 333 13.75 16.22 -1.36
C LYS A 333 13.50 15.42 -2.64
N LEU A 334 13.93 15.93 -3.79
CA LEU A 334 13.71 15.29 -5.08
C LEU A 334 14.80 14.26 -5.37
N ILE A 335 14.37 13.02 -5.57
CA ILE A 335 15.21 11.90 -5.97
C ILE A 335 14.93 11.59 -7.45
N LEU A 336 15.98 11.57 -8.26
CA LEU A 336 15.86 11.26 -9.69
C LEU A 336 15.79 9.75 -9.92
N GLY A 337 14.62 9.24 -10.27
CA GLY A 337 14.45 7.85 -10.71
C GLY A 337 15.07 7.62 -12.09
N VAL A 338 15.97 6.65 -12.21
CA VAL A 338 16.66 6.29 -13.45
C VAL A 338 16.45 4.81 -13.76
N PRO A 339 16.35 4.42 -15.05
CA PRO A 339 16.22 3.03 -15.44
C PRO A 339 17.58 2.33 -15.51
N PHE A 340 17.64 1.07 -15.06
CA PHE A 340 18.71 0.13 -15.42
C PHE A 340 18.27 -0.81 -16.52
N TYR A 341 17.32 -0.36 -17.36
CA TYR A 341 16.74 -1.14 -18.43
C TYR A 341 16.45 -0.28 -19.67
N MET A 342 16.28 -0.95 -20.76
CA MET A 342 15.83 -0.43 -22.03
C MET A 342 14.82 -1.38 -22.66
N ARG A 343 14.33 -1.08 -23.87
CA ARG A 343 13.40 -1.94 -24.60
C ARG A 343 13.93 -2.33 -25.95
N LEU A 344 13.87 -3.62 -26.27
CA LEU A 344 13.93 -4.13 -27.61
C LEU A 344 12.54 -4.04 -28.22
N TRP A 345 12.39 -3.28 -29.27
CA TRP A 345 11.15 -3.07 -29.98
C TRP A 345 11.13 -3.88 -31.27
N HIS A 346 10.18 -4.78 -31.40
CA HIS A 346 9.87 -5.50 -32.64
C HIS A 346 8.82 -4.68 -33.41
N ASP A 347 9.28 -3.88 -34.35
CA ASP A 347 8.42 -3.02 -35.16
C ASP A 347 8.01 -3.76 -36.43
N THR A 348 6.73 -4.09 -36.55
CA THR A 348 6.17 -4.79 -37.70
C THR A 348 5.08 -3.92 -38.32
N ASN A 349 5.31 -3.45 -39.55
CA ASN A 349 4.37 -2.61 -40.30
C ASN A 349 3.90 -1.36 -39.54
N GLY A 350 4.78 -0.73 -38.74
CA GLY A 350 4.48 0.47 -37.96
C GLY A 350 3.78 0.19 -36.63
N TYR A 351 3.65 -1.08 -36.25
CA TYR A 351 3.14 -1.48 -34.93
C TYR A 351 4.28 -2.14 -34.14
N ALA A 352 4.66 -1.52 -33.06
CA ALA A 352 5.73 -1.98 -32.18
C ALA A 352 5.23 -2.83 -31.02
N LYS A 353 5.98 -3.87 -30.67
CA LYS A 353 5.88 -4.62 -29.41
C LYS A 353 7.23 -4.61 -28.74
N SER A 354 7.27 -4.54 -27.42
CA SER A 354 8.53 -4.47 -26.70
C SER A 354 8.81 -5.64 -25.79
N GLU A 355 10.10 -5.90 -25.61
CA GLU A 355 10.66 -6.73 -24.56
C GLU A 355 11.59 -5.88 -23.69
N THR A 356 11.61 -6.15 -22.39
CA THR A 356 12.53 -5.47 -21.48
C THR A 356 13.92 -6.08 -21.57
N LEU A 357 14.91 -5.25 -21.86
CA LEU A 357 16.32 -5.60 -21.81
C LEU A 357 16.99 -4.96 -20.60
N ALA A 358 17.69 -5.76 -19.81
CA ALA A 358 18.53 -5.26 -18.73
C ALA A 358 19.75 -4.50 -19.28
N MET A 359 20.18 -3.45 -18.60
CA MET A 359 21.34 -2.65 -18.97
C MET A 359 22.62 -3.49 -19.11
N LYS A 360 22.81 -4.51 -18.27
CA LYS A 360 23.91 -5.49 -18.39
C LYS A 360 24.00 -6.22 -19.73
N ASN A 361 22.93 -6.23 -20.53
CA ASN A 361 22.94 -6.82 -21.88
C ASN A 361 23.60 -5.92 -22.94
N THR A 362 23.83 -4.65 -22.62
CA THR A 362 24.39 -3.65 -23.53
C THR A 362 25.74 -4.09 -24.11
N SER A 363 26.61 -4.68 -23.30
CA SER A 363 27.92 -5.15 -23.70
C SER A 363 27.88 -6.14 -24.87
N ASN A 364 26.91 -7.07 -24.85
CA ASN A 364 26.72 -8.06 -25.92
C ASN A 364 26.31 -7.40 -27.25
N TYR A 365 25.41 -6.40 -27.16
CA TYR A 365 25.01 -5.64 -28.36
C TYR A 365 26.15 -4.80 -28.90
N PHE A 366 26.95 -4.17 -28.06
CA PHE A 366 28.10 -3.37 -28.45
C PHE A 366 29.20 -4.24 -29.10
N ALA A 367 29.40 -5.46 -28.59
CA ALA A 367 30.37 -6.40 -29.19
C ALA A 367 29.97 -6.84 -30.61
N ASN A 368 28.66 -6.99 -30.89
CA ASN A 368 28.16 -7.58 -32.12
C ASN A 368 27.68 -6.55 -33.15
N TYR A 369 27.33 -5.33 -32.76
CA TYR A 369 26.64 -4.36 -33.61
C TYR A 369 27.21 -2.94 -33.53
N ARG A 370 28.39 -2.74 -32.94
CA ARG A 370 28.98 -1.41 -32.72
C ARG A 370 29.08 -0.58 -34.00
N ASP A 371 29.41 -1.22 -35.12
CA ASP A 371 29.51 -0.62 -36.44
C ASP A 371 28.18 -0.15 -37.03
N LYS A 372 27.06 -0.66 -36.52
CA LYS A 372 25.69 -0.33 -36.96
C LYS A 372 24.98 0.63 -35.99
N MET A 373 25.57 0.91 -34.83
CA MET A 373 25.03 1.83 -33.84
C MET A 373 25.36 3.27 -34.23
N THR A 374 24.41 4.15 -33.95
CA THR A 374 24.58 5.60 -34.06
C THR A 374 24.35 6.25 -32.71
N TRP A 375 25.18 7.24 -32.36
CA TRP A 375 24.92 8.09 -31.24
C TRP A 375 23.91 9.18 -31.64
N ASP A 376 22.77 9.25 -30.96
CA ASP A 376 21.83 10.37 -31.11
C ASP A 376 22.20 11.45 -30.09
N ASP A 377 22.84 12.51 -30.61
CA ASP A 377 23.32 13.59 -29.76
C ASP A 377 22.17 14.40 -29.10
N ARG A 378 20.99 14.41 -29.70
CA ARG A 378 19.80 15.04 -29.13
C ARG A 378 19.21 14.23 -27.98
N LEU A 379 19.08 12.91 -28.16
CA LEU A 379 18.53 12.00 -27.12
C LEU A 379 19.58 11.60 -26.08
N LYS A 380 20.88 11.74 -26.43
CA LYS A 380 22.03 11.26 -25.63
C LYS A 380 21.96 9.75 -25.37
N LEU A 381 21.63 9.01 -26.44
CA LEU A 381 21.48 7.55 -26.43
C LEU A 381 22.14 6.95 -27.69
N TYR A 382 22.71 5.78 -27.56
CA TYR A 382 23.00 4.97 -28.75
C TYR A 382 21.71 4.37 -29.31
N TYR A 383 21.60 4.36 -30.63
CA TYR A 383 20.48 3.79 -31.35
C TYR A 383 20.94 2.67 -32.28
N LEU A 384 20.19 1.59 -32.30
CA LEU A 384 20.38 0.46 -33.23
C LEU A 384 19.05 0.12 -33.89
N SER A 385 19.10 -0.10 -35.21
CA SER A 385 18.00 -0.70 -35.97
C SER A 385 18.51 -1.89 -36.76
N ILE A 386 17.90 -3.05 -36.58
CA ILE A 386 18.24 -4.29 -37.27
C ILE A 386 17.05 -4.66 -38.15
N PRO A 387 17.20 -4.67 -39.49
CA PRO A 387 16.15 -5.13 -40.38
C PRO A 387 15.77 -6.59 -40.12
N THR A 388 14.48 -6.88 -40.15
CA THR A 388 13.91 -8.23 -40.06
C THR A 388 13.03 -8.51 -41.28
N ALA A 389 12.55 -9.75 -41.44
CA ALA A 389 11.68 -10.11 -42.55
C ALA A 389 10.34 -9.34 -42.57
N ALA A 390 9.87 -8.87 -41.43
CA ALA A 390 8.57 -8.23 -41.27
C ALA A 390 8.65 -6.74 -40.86
N GLY A 391 9.86 -6.17 -40.71
CA GLY A 391 10.04 -4.80 -40.26
C GLY A 391 11.44 -4.55 -39.73
N SER A 392 11.56 -4.14 -38.45
CA SER A 392 12.85 -3.93 -37.81
C SER A 392 12.80 -4.11 -36.31
N ASP A 393 13.89 -4.60 -35.75
CA ASP A 393 14.17 -4.54 -34.30
C ASP A 393 14.90 -3.24 -34.00
N ARG A 394 14.40 -2.49 -32.99
CA ARG A 394 14.96 -1.18 -32.64
C ARG A 394 15.25 -1.10 -31.16
N ILE A 395 16.39 -0.48 -30.83
CA ILE A 395 16.81 -0.27 -29.42
C ILE A 395 17.37 1.14 -29.28
N TRP A 396 16.96 1.85 -28.25
CA TRP A 396 17.65 3.02 -27.70
C TRP A 396 18.32 2.56 -26.41
N PHE A 397 19.65 2.58 -26.39
CA PHE A 397 20.42 1.95 -25.33
C PHE A 397 20.47 2.84 -24.07
N GLU A 398 20.10 2.25 -22.92
CA GLU A 398 20.56 2.74 -21.65
C GLU A 398 21.91 2.06 -21.34
N ASP A 399 22.96 2.86 -21.27
CA ASP A 399 24.33 2.42 -21.02
C ASP A 399 25.02 3.30 -19.98
N ASN A 400 26.26 3.01 -19.62
CA ASN A 400 27.02 3.80 -18.64
C ASN A 400 27.22 5.26 -19.07
N THR A 401 27.24 5.55 -20.37
CA THR A 401 27.37 6.93 -20.90
C THR A 401 26.07 7.69 -20.69
N SER A 402 24.94 7.16 -21.12
CA SER A 402 23.63 7.80 -20.99
C SER A 402 23.18 7.91 -19.54
N LEU A 403 23.41 6.89 -18.73
CA LEU A 403 23.15 6.91 -17.30
C LEU A 403 24.02 7.97 -16.61
N GLY A 404 25.32 8.01 -16.93
CA GLY A 404 26.24 8.98 -16.36
C GLY A 404 25.79 10.43 -16.58
N LEU A 405 25.28 10.75 -17.80
CA LEU A 405 24.73 12.07 -18.11
C LEU A 405 23.47 12.39 -17.28
N LYS A 406 22.61 11.41 -17.04
CA LYS A 406 21.43 11.59 -16.18
C LYS A 406 21.84 11.81 -14.71
N LEU A 407 22.84 11.08 -14.23
CA LEU A 407 23.36 11.26 -12.88
C LEU A 407 24.05 12.63 -12.68
N ASP A 408 24.56 13.27 -13.73
CA ASP A 408 25.07 14.64 -13.65
C ASP A 408 23.99 15.65 -13.24
N LEU A 409 22.72 15.39 -13.58
CA LEU A 409 21.60 16.22 -13.14
C LEU A 409 21.45 16.27 -11.61
N VAL A 410 21.84 15.21 -10.90
CA VAL A 410 21.81 15.19 -9.42
C VAL A 410 22.68 16.30 -8.86
N LYS A 411 23.89 16.43 -9.39
CA LYS A 411 24.85 17.49 -9.02
C LYS A 411 24.42 18.85 -9.54
N GLU A 412 24.08 18.93 -10.81
CA GLU A 412 23.74 20.17 -11.51
C GLU A 412 22.52 20.88 -10.89
N LEU A 413 21.50 20.12 -10.56
CA LEU A 413 20.23 20.62 -10.02
C LEU A 413 20.15 20.50 -8.49
N HIS A 414 21.24 20.14 -7.82
CA HIS A 414 21.34 19.97 -6.35
C HIS A 414 20.24 19.05 -5.78
N LEU A 415 19.97 17.94 -6.45
CA LEU A 415 18.94 17.00 -6.05
C LEU A 415 19.31 16.23 -4.78
N GLY A 416 18.31 15.67 -4.10
CA GLY A 416 18.51 14.81 -2.93
C GLY A 416 19.25 13.51 -3.24
N GLY A 417 19.31 13.09 -4.50
CA GLY A 417 19.99 11.88 -4.95
C GLY A 417 19.35 11.28 -6.19
N PHE A 418 19.64 10.01 -6.42
CA PHE A 418 19.01 9.21 -7.47
C PHE A 418 18.46 7.89 -6.94
N ALA A 419 17.50 7.29 -7.66
CA ALA A 419 16.94 5.97 -7.40
C ALA A 419 16.90 5.14 -8.67
N ALA A 420 17.41 3.91 -8.62
CA ALA A 420 17.56 3.06 -9.80
C ALA A 420 16.51 1.93 -9.85
N TRP A 421 15.77 1.85 -10.93
CA TRP A 421 14.87 0.74 -11.25
C TRP A 421 15.52 -0.15 -12.31
N ARG A 422 15.99 -1.36 -12.03
CA ARG A 422 16.02 -2.02 -10.74
C ARG A 422 17.35 -2.74 -10.54
N LYS A 423 17.68 -3.03 -9.32
CA LYS A 423 18.80 -3.92 -8.94
C LYS A 423 18.72 -5.26 -9.68
N GLY A 424 19.87 -5.74 -10.14
CA GLY A 424 20.03 -6.97 -10.92
C GLY A 424 19.94 -6.77 -12.44
N PHE A 425 19.66 -5.54 -12.89
CA PHE A 425 19.71 -5.16 -14.30
C PHE A 425 21.03 -4.48 -14.71
N GLU A 426 21.79 -3.98 -13.75
CA GLU A 426 23.14 -3.46 -13.91
C GLU A 426 24.20 -4.57 -13.91
N ASP A 427 25.38 -4.23 -14.38
CA ASP A 427 26.58 -5.04 -14.24
C ASP A 427 27.64 -4.37 -13.34
N SER A 428 28.77 -5.03 -13.15
CA SER A 428 29.85 -4.50 -12.32
C SER A 428 30.46 -3.19 -12.84
N SER A 429 30.44 -2.96 -14.15
CA SER A 429 30.94 -1.71 -14.76
C SER A 429 30.01 -0.54 -14.46
N THR A 430 28.72 -0.80 -14.43
CA THR A 430 27.71 0.19 -14.05
C THR A 430 27.86 0.59 -12.58
N ILE A 431 28.04 -0.40 -11.69
CA ILE A 431 28.30 -0.15 -10.26
C ILE A 431 29.57 0.68 -10.08
N ALA A 432 30.66 0.31 -10.76
CA ALA A 432 31.92 1.05 -10.68
C ALA A 432 31.77 2.50 -11.18
N MET A 433 31.08 2.70 -12.31
CA MET A 433 30.80 4.05 -12.83
C MET A 433 30.02 4.90 -11.83
N ILE A 434 28.99 4.33 -11.17
CA ILE A 434 28.20 5.05 -10.16
C ILE A 434 29.07 5.40 -8.95
N GLN A 435 29.92 4.49 -8.49
CA GLN A 435 30.80 4.70 -7.33
C GLN A 435 31.84 5.79 -7.57
N GLU A 436 32.33 5.94 -8.80
CA GLU A 436 33.28 6.97 -9.22
C GLU A 436 32.59 8.30 -9.55
N LYS A 437 31.27 8.31 -9.71
CA LYS A 437 30.52 9.51 -10.12
C LYS A 437 30.48 10.55 -9.01
N ASP A 438 30.89 11.77 -9.33
CA ASP A 438 30.71 12.92 -8.45
C ASP A 438 29.25 13.42 -8.51
N LEU A 439 28.44 12.97 -7.57
CA LEU A 439 27.04 13.38 -7.42
C LEU A 439 26.88 14.75 -6.73
N GLY A 440 27.98 15.43 -6.41
CA GLY A 440 27.97 16.66 -5.63
C GLY A 440 27.93 16.40 -4.12
N ARG A 441 27.91 17.48 -3.36
CA ARG A 441 27.68 17.43 -1.90
C ARG A 441 26.30 18.01 -1.62
N GLY A 442 25.54 17.35 -0.77
CA GLY A 442 24.27 17.88 -0.28
C GLY A 442 24.50 19.27 0.35
N ILE A 443 23.62 20.21 0.06
CA ILE A 443 23.68 21.51 0.70
C ILE A 443 23.23 21.35 2.15
N PRO A 444 24.01 21.82 3.16
CA PRO A 444 23.57 21.80 4.54
C PRO A 444 22.25 22.56 4.68
N LYS A 445 21.32 22.06 5.51
CA LYS A 445 19.97 22.65 5.76
C LYS A 445 19.99 24.14 6.15
N SER A 446 21.17 24.72 6.50
CA SER A 446 21.34 26.12 6.91
C SER A 446 21.65 27.10 5.78
N ALA A 447 21.85 26.63 4.56
CA ALA A 447 22.03 27.54 3.43
C ALA A 447 20.66 28.00 2.91
N ASN A 448 20.22 29.18 3.35
CA ASN A 448 19.17 29.91 2.66
C ASN A 448 19.70 30.25 1.25
N LEU A 449 19.43 29.37 0.29
CA LEU A 449 19.61 29.72 -1.12
C LEU A 449 18.61 30.85 -1.42
N VAL A 450 19.11 32.06 -1.52
CA VAL A 450 18.41 33.06 -2.30
C VAL A 450 18.45 32.57 -3.74
N VAL A 451 17.40 31.86 -4.13
CA VAL A 451 17.15 31.57 -5.53
C VAL A 451 16.98 32.96 -6.17
N SER A 452 17.98 33.39 -6.94
CA SER A 452 17.76 34.51 -7.85
C SER A 452 16.56 34.09 -8.72
N GLU A 453 15.48 34.84 -8.57
CA GLU A 453 14.30 34.63 -9.43
C GLU A 453 14.77 34.52 -10.87
N PRO A 454 14.37 33.45 -11.61
CA PRO A 454 14.65 33.42 -13.04
C PRO A 454 14.04 34.71 -13.61
N LYS A 455 14.86 35.47 -14.33
CA LYS A 455 14.34 36.62 -15.08
C LYS A 455 13.15 36.09 -15.89
N VAL A 456 11.98 36.52 -15.50
CA VAL A 456 10.75 36.29 -16.26
C VAL A 456 10.98 37.02 -17.57
N GLU A 457 11.32 36.27 -18.64
CA GLU A 457 11.16 36.77 -19.99
C GLU A 457 9.67 37.10 -20.11
N GLU A 458 9.37 38.35 -20.33
CA GLU A 458 8.00 38.81 -20.54
C GLU A 458 7.39 37.91 -21.64
N ALA A 459 6.36 37.15 -21.28
CA ALA A 459 5.67 36.25 -22.16
C ALA A 459 5.21 37.07 -23.38
N LYS A 460 5.72 36.73 -24.56
CA LYS A 460 5.25 37.32 -25.82
C LYS A 460 3.73 37.17 -25.85
N PRO A 461 3.01 38.26 -26.19
CA PRO A 461 1.55 38.20 -26.27
C PRO A 461 1.12 37.07 -27.21
N LEU A 462 0.22 36.20 -26.73
CA LEU A 462 -0.35 35.08 -27.47
C LEU A 462 -0.83 35.52 -28.85
N SER A 463 -0.48 34.77 -29.89
CA SER A 463 -1.01 35.03 -31.23
C SER A 463 -2.56 34.95 -31.22
N LYS A 464 -3.23 35.68 -32.09
CA LYS A 464 -4.71 35.62 -32.21
C LYS A 464 -5.20 34.17 -32.42
N LEU A 465 -4.39 33.32 -33.03
CA LEU A 465 -4.68 31.90 -33.28
C LEU A 465 -4.59 31.08 -32.00
N ASP A 466 -3.59 31.35 -31.16
CA ASP A 466 -3.40 30.62 -29.89
C ASP A 466 -4.46 31.06 -28.86
N ALA A 467 -4.80 32.33 -28.82
CA ALA A 467 -5.94 32.82 -28.03
C ALA A 467 -7.29 32.24 -28.46
N TYR A 468 -7.46 31.99 -29.77
CA TYR A 468 -8.65 31.31 -30.28
C TYR A 468 -8.68 29.81 -29.92
N LYS A 469 -7.55 29.10 -29.98
CA LYS A 469 -7.43 27.70 -29.57
C LYS A 469 -7.74 27.55 -28.08
N LEU A 470 -7.16 28.40 -27.22
CA LEU A 470 -7.45 28.38 -25.77
C LEU A 470 -8.95 28.57 -25.48
N ARG A 471 -9.63 29.49 -26.18
CA ARG A 471 -11.07 29.67 -26.02
C ARG A 471 -11.92 28.50 -26.52
N LEU A 472 -11.44 27.76 -27.52
CA LEU A 472 -12.11 26.53 -27.96
C LEU A 472 -11.95 25.43 -26.93
N GLU A 473 -10.76 25.25 -26.39
CA GLU A 473 -10.47 24.26 -25.32
C GLU A 473 -11.28 24.56 -24.04
N GLU A 474 -11.38 25.83 -23.64
CA GLU A 474 -12.22 26.24 -22.50
C GLU A 474 -13.70 25.91 -22.73
N LYS A 475 -14.22 26.17 -23.94
CA LYS A 475 -15.61 25.82 -24.27
C LYS A 475 -15.85 24.31 -24.30
N GLU A 476 -14.90 23.53 -24.77
CA GLU A 476 -15.00 22.05 -24.73
C GLU A 476 -14.94 21.52 -23.31
N LYS A 477 -14.05 22.04 -22.45
CA LYS A 477 -13.99 21.71 -21.02
C LYS A 477 -15.30 22.07 -20.30
N GLU A 478 -15.87 23.25 -20.59
CA GLU A 478 -17.15 23.65 -20.00
C GLU A 478 -18.32 22.74 -20.45
N LYS A 479 -18.32 22.32 -21.72
CA LYS A 479 -19.32 21.40 -22.28
C LYS A 479 -19.19 20.00 -21.67
N ALA A 480 -17.96 19.50 -21.48
CA ALA A 480 -17.68 18.23 -20.84
C ALA A 480 -18.08 18.23 -19.35
N ALA A 481 -17.79 19.31 -18.62
CA ALA A 481 -18.17 19.46 -17.23
C ALA A 481 -19.72 19.50 -17.05
N LYS A 482 -20.42 20.18 -17.96
CA LYS A 482 -21.91 20.20 -17.96
C LYS A 482 -22.51 18.81 -18.28
N ALA A 483 -21.89 18.05 -19.18
CA ALA A 483 -22.33 16.70 -19.52
C ALA A 483 -22.12 15.73 -18.33
N GLU A 484 -21.00 15.85 -17.65
CA GLU A 484 -20.68 15.04 -16.46
C GLU A 484 -21.61 15.37 -15.27
N ALA A 485 -21.87 16.66 -15.02
CA ALA A 485 -22.82 17.06 -13.98
C ALA A 485 -24.23 16.51 -14.25
N LYS A 486 -24.64 16.47 -15.52
CA LYS A 486 -25.95 15.92 -15.92
C LYS A 486 -26.00 14.40 -15.76
N ARG A 487 -24.87 13.68 -15.97
CA ARG A 487 -24.75 12.25 -15.73
C ARG A 487 -24.84 11.95 -14.23
N LYS A 488 -24.07 12.66 -13.39
CA LYS A 488 -24.10 12.49 -11.93
C LYS A 488 -25.49 12.74 -11.34
N ALA A 489 -26.18 13.79 -11.77
CA ALA A 489 -27.54 14.08 -11.33
C ALA A 489 -28.56 12.99 -11.75
N LYS A 490 -28.34 12.30 -12.88
CA LYS A 490 -29.14 11.15 -13.29
C LYS A 490 -28.88 9.93 -12.44
N GLU A 491 -27.61 9.62 -12.15
CA GLU A 491 -27.17 8.50 -11.30
C GLU A 491 -27.66 8.66 -9.86
N GLU A 492 -27.59 9.88 -9.29
CA GLU A 492 -28.15 10.18 -7.96
C GLU A 492 -29.67 9.97 -7.92
N LYS A 493 -30.37 10.36 -8.98
CA LYS A 493 -31.82 10.16 -9.06
C LYS A 493 -32.22 8.70 -9.18
N GLU A 494 -31.42 7.88 -9.86
CA GLU A 494 -31.63 6.44 -9.96
C GLU A 494 -31.27 5.74 -8.64
N ALA A 495 -30.19 6.14 -7.96
CA ALA A 495 -29.83 5.64 -6.65
C ALA A 495 -30.89 5.97 -5.57
N ALA A 496 -31.44 7.19 -5.61
CA ALA A 496 -32.55 7.58 -4.72
C ALA A 496 -33.81 6.75 -4.95
N LYS A 497 -34.14 6.44 -6.22
CA LYS A 497 -35.25 5.55 -6.56
C LYS A 497 -35.03 4.12 -6.06
N CYS A 498 -33.80 3.62 -6.14
CA CYS A 498 -33.46 2.28 -5.68
C CYS A 498 -33.62 2.18 -4.16
N LYS A 499 -33.09 3.15 -3.41
CA LYS A 499 -33.25 3.23 -1.94
C LYS A 499 -34.71 3.32 -1.50
N ALA A 500 -35.53 4.14 -2.19
CA ALA A 500 -36.94 4.26 -1.88
C ALA A 500 -37.71 2.95 -2.12
N LYS A 501 -37.30 2.16 -3.14
CA LYS A 501 -37.89 0.85 -3.42
C LYS A 501 -37.53 -0.19 -2.34
N GLU A 502 -36.27 -0.22 -1.91
CA GLU A 502 -35.80 -1.10 -0.82
C GLU A 502 -36.51 -0.78 0.51
N GLU A 503 -36.71 0.50 0.80
CA GLU A 503 -37.40 0.94 2.02
C GLU A 503 -38.88 0.56 1.99
N ALA A 504 -39.53 0.69 0.83
CA ALA A 504 -40.91 0.25 0.65
C ALA A 504 -41.05 -1.28 0.79
N GLU A 505 -40.09 -2.07 0.31
CA GLU A 505 -40.08 -3.54 0.50
C GLU A 505 -39.88 -3.92 1.96
N LYS A 506 -39.00 -3.22 2.70
CA LYS A 506 -38.80 -3.44 4.15
C LYS A 506 -40.07 -3.14 4.94
N VAL A 507 -40.75 -2.05 4.66
CA VAL A 507 -42.04 -1.69 5.30
C VAL A 507 -43.10 -2.74 5.01
N LYS A 508 -43.15 -3.27 3.78
CA LYS A 508 -44.11 -4.33 3.41
C LYS A 508 -43.82 -5.66 4.10
N ALA A 509 -42.54 -6.03 4.25
CA ALA A 509 -42.12 -7.23 4.98
C ALA A 509 -42.44 -7.12 6.49
N GLU A 510 -42.20 -5.96 7.10
CA GLU A 510 -42.51 -5.70 8.49
C GLU A 510 -44.01 -5.76 8.78
N LYS A 511 -44.83 -5.16 7.89
CA LYS A 511 -46.28 -5.26 8.00
C LYS A 511 -46.77 -6.70 7.93
N LYS A 512 -46.22 -7.51 7.03
CA LYS A 512 -46.55 -8.95 6.92
C LYS A 512 -46.17 -9.71 8.19
N ARG A 513 -45.02 -9.44 8.76
CA ARG A 513 -44.56 -10.03 10.03
C ARG A 513 -45.51 -9.73 11.18
N LEU A 514 -45.92 -8.45 11.31
CA LEU A 514 -46.88 -8.03 12.35
C LEU A 514 -48.26 -8.67 12.17
N GLU A 515 -48.72 -8.87 10.94
CA GLU A 515 -49.97 -9.56 10.66
C GLU A 515 -49.89 -11.08 11.02
N GLU A 516 -48.75 -11.72 10.78
CA GLU A 516 -48.51 -13.14 11.15
C GLU A 516 -48.41 -13.27 12.68
N GLU A 517 -47.73 -12.38 13.38
CA GLU A 517 -47.68 -12.35 14.84
C GLU A 517 -49.05 -12.11 15.47
N ALA A 518 -49.87 -11.25 14.86
CA ALA A 518 -51.24 -11.01 15.35
C ALA A 518 -52.14 -12.23 15.12
N LYS A 519 -51.96 -13.02 14.05
CA LYS A 519 -52.69 -14.29 13.83
C LYS A 519 -52.24 -15.33 14.84
N ALA A 520 -50.95 -15.51 15.09
CA ALA A 520 -50.41 -16.44 16.07
C ALA A 520 -50.92 -16.15 17.47
N LYS A 521 -50.99 -14.87 17.90
CA LYS A 521 -51.57 -14.48 19.17
C LYS A 521 -53.07 -14.82 19.29
N LYS A 522 -53.83 -14.67 18.18
CA LYS A 522 -55.25 -15.03 18.16
C LYS A 522 -55.47 -16.54 18.26
N GLU A 523 -54.62 -17.35 17.65
CA GLU A 523 -54.68 -18.80 17.76
C GLU A 523 -54.27 -19.28 19.16
N HIS A 524 -53.21 -18.71 19.74
CA HIS A 524 -52.79 -19.02 21.08
C HIS A 524 -53.89 -18.69 22.11
N ASN A 525 -54.55 -17.52 22.01
CA ASN A 525 -55.68 -17.17 22.86
C ASN A 525 -56.87 -18.10 22.68
N LYS A 526 -57.16 -18.57 21.46
CA LYS A 526 -58.21 -19.58 21.23
C LYS A 526 -57.88 -20.93 21.90
N GLN A 527 -56.61 -21.33 21.85
CA GLN A 527 -56.15 -22.55 22.47
C GLN A 527 -56.19 -22.47 24.00
N THR A 528 -55.78 -21.34 24.58
CA THR A 528 -55.85 -21.10 26.03
C THR A 528 -57.31 -21.09 26.54
N VAL A 529 -58.24 -20.47 25.79
CA VAL A 529 -59.66 -20.47 26.11
C VAL A 529 -60.27 -21.87 26.01
N LYS A 530 -59.80 -22.69 25.03
CA LYS A 530 -60.24 -24.08 24.89
C LYS A 530 -59.74 -24.95 26.04
N GLU A 531 -58.49 -24.81 26.43
CA GLU A 531 -57.90 -25.51 27.58
C GLU A 531 -58.55 -25.09 28.93
N GLN A 532 -58.95 -23.82 29.09
CA GLN A 532 -59.73 -23.38 30.25
C GLN A 532 -61.15 -23.94 30.26
N ASN A 533 -61.81 -24.06 29.11
CA ASN A 533 -63.15 -24.67 29.04
C ASN A 533 -63.10 -26.20 29.26
N ASP A 534 -62.07 -26.90 28.76
CA ASP A 534 -61.89 -28.34 29.01
C ASP A 534 -61.56 -28.65 30.48
N LEU A 535 -60.94 -27.71 31.22
CA LEU A 535 -60.75 -27.79 32.68
C LEU A 535 -62.05 -27.57 33.47
N TYR A 536 -62.99 -26.76 32.94
CA TYR A 536 -64.28 -26.50 33.61
C TYR A 536 -65.31 -27.59 33.40
N THR A 537 -65.20 -28.47 32.38
CA THR A 537 -66.13 -29.59 32.16
C THR A 537 -65.77 -30.85 32.93
N GLY A 538 -64.63 -30.87 33.65
CA GLY A 538 -64.19 -32.02 34.48
C GLY A 538 -64.58 -31.98 35.96
N TYR A 539 -65.25 -30.95 36.44
CA TYR A 539 -65.69 -30.87 37.86
C TYR A 539 -67.16 -30.50 37.97
N SER A 540 -67.98 -31.49 37.86
CA SER A 540 -69.39 -31.41 38.28
C SER A 540 -69.79 -32.68 38.97
N SER A 541 -69.52 -32.75 40.26
CA SER A 541 -70.41 -33.37 41.27
C SER A 541 -69.84 -33.09 42.67
N ASP A 542 -70.67 -32.45 43.44
CA ASP A 542 -70.85 -32.45 44.86
C ASP A 542 -70.63 -31.13 45.63
N GLN A 543 -71.80 -30.61 45.97
CA GLN A 543 -72.20 -29.99 47.23
C GLN A 543 -71.72 -28.57 47.63
N ASN A 544 -72.72 -27.66 47.49
CA ASN A 544 -73.29 -26.81 48.54
C ASN A 544 -72.34 -26.16 49.54
N THR A 545 -72.22 -24.81 49.45
CA THR A 545 -72.55 -23.79 50.47
C THR A 545 -72.02 -22.41 50.10
N SER A 546 -72.91 -21.47 50.01
CA SER A 546 -72.64 -20.01 50.06
C SER A 546 -72.08 -19.58 51.40
N PRO A 547 -71.43 -18.42 51.64
CA PRO A 547 -71.95 -17.09 51.33
C PRO A 547 -70.95 -15.98 50.91
N LYS A 548 -71.51 -15.01 50.20
CA LYS A 548 -71.29 -13.55 50.15
C LYS A 548 -70.01 -12.93 50.76
N ASN A 549 -69.35 -12.10 49.98
CA ASN A 549 -69.08 -10.68 50.18
C ASN A 549 -68.13 -10.20 49.11
N ASP A 550 -68.53 -9.31 48.23
CA ASP A 550 -68.42 -7.85 48.18
C ASP A 550 -66.97 -7.31 48.33
N LEU A 551 -66.51 -6.72 47.33
CA LEU A 551 -65.89 -5.38 47.30
C LEU A 551 -65.21 -5.07 45.89
N THR A 552 -65.89 -4.19 45.20
CA THR A 552 -65.38 -3.26 44.17
C THR A 552 -64.15 -2.49 44.66
N LYS A 553 -63.16 -2.31 43.74
CA LYS A 553 -62.45 -1.03 43.42
C LYS A 553 -61.46 -1.17 42.30
N THR A 554 -61.74 -0.51 41.26
CA THR A 554 -61.13 0.69 40.71
C THR A 554 -59.93 0.48 39.79
N ILE A 555 -60.20 0.74 38.58
CA ILE A 555 -59.30 0.97 37.41
C ILE A 555 -58.52 2.25 37.63
N GLN A 556 -57.27 2.29 37.25
CA GLN A 556 -56.68 3.50 36.65
C GLN A 556 -55.75 3.16 35.49
N VAL A 557 -56.09 3.76 34.36
CA VAL A 557 -55.33 3.86 33.13
C VAL A 557 -54.23 4.91 33.29
N VAL A 558 -53.04 4.64 32.85
CA VAL A 558 -52.11 5.71 32.43
C VAL A 558 -51.55 5.38 31.06
N LYS A 559 -51.93 6.19 30.08
CA LYS A 559 -51.23 6.44 28.81
C LYS A 559 -49.94 7.20 29.09
N ARG A 560 -48.86 6.71 28.53
CA ARG A 560 -47.87 7.56 27.82
C ARG A 560 -47.13 6.74 26.79
#